data_e36d82f26c450231eb8f4ecc85d1ecb9
#
_entry.id   e36d82f26c450231eb8f4ecc85d1ecb9
#
_cell.length_a   1.000
_cell.length_b   1.000
_cell.length_c   1.000
_cell.angle_alpha   90.00
_cell.angle_beta   90.00
_cell.angle_gamma   90.00
#
_symmetry.space_group_name_H-M   'P 1'
#
loop_
_entity.id
_entity.type
_entity.pdbx_description
1 polymer ?
#
loop_
_entity_poly.entity_id
_entity_poly.type
_entity_poly.pdbx_seq_one_letter_code
_entity_poly.pdbx_strand_id
1 'polypeptide(L)'
;MRISRFFLAIAASLLMLQACAPSMEEKAAQAINEVMAEFQNVGIAAVAVKDGKIIYNGSFGYKNYETKAPLQDDDVMRIASISKSFTATSLLQLVDKGIISLDDDVSDLIG
;
A
#
# COMPACT_ATOMS: atom_id res chain seq x y z
N MET A 1 12.88 44.31 -34.38
CA MET A 1 12.25 42.95 -34.54
C MET A 1 13.09 41.80 -33.95
N ARG A 2 14.08 42.07 -33.09
CA ARG A 2 14.92 41.04 -32.42
C ARG A 2 14.54 40.74 -30.96
N ILE A 3 13.84 41.67 -30.30
CA ILE A 3 13.46 41.57 -28.87
C ILE A 3 12.33 40.55 -28.65
N SER A 4 11.42 40.37 -29.60
CA SER A 4 10.30 39.44 -29.53
C SER A 4 10.73 37.95 -29.44
N ARG A 5 11.84 37.59 -30.11
CA ARG A 5 12.35 36.20 -30.10
C ARG A 5 13.00 35.80 -28.78
N PHE A 6 13.60 36.76 -28.06
CA PHE A 6 14.18 36.54 -26.73
C PHE A 6 13.10 36.35 -25.68
N PHE A 7 12.01 37.11 -25.71
CA PHE A 7 10.88 36.95 -24.80
C PHE A 7 10.13 35.62 -25.00
N LEU A 8 10.00 35.17 -26.27
CA LEU A 8 9.41 33.85 -26.54
C LEU A 8 10.28 32.70 -26.00
N ALA A 9 11.61 32.80 -26.10
CA ALA A 9 12.53 31.78 -25.59
C ALA A 9 12.53 31.70 -24.06
N ILE A 10 12.43 32.84 -23.37
CA ILE A 10 12.34 32.90 -21.91
C ILE A 10 10.99 32.38 -21.43
N ALA A 11 9.89 32.72 -22.11
CA ALA A 11 8.55 32.20 -21.79
C ALA A 11 8.48 30.66 -22.00
N ALA A 12 9.07 30.14 -23.06
CA ALA A 12 9.15 28.70 -23.32
C ALA A 12 10.00 27.95 -22.29
N SER A 13 11.10 28.56 -21.81
CA SER A 13 11.93 27.93 -20.76
C SER A 13 11.24 27.96 -19.37
N LEU A 14 10.42 28.97 -19.07
CA LEU A 14 9.61 29.01 -17.83
C LEU A 14 8.49 27.97 -17.84
N LEU A 15 7.90 27.68 -19.00
CA LEU A 15 6.86 26.63 -19.12
C LEU A 15 7.41 25.21 -18.93
N MET A 16 8.68 24.98 -19.21
CA MET A 16 9.33 23.69 -18.99
C MET A 16 9.67 23.41 -17.52
N LEU A 17 9.70 24.44 -16.67
CA LEU A 17 9.94 24.30 -15.21
C LEU A 17 8.67 23.95 -14.40
N GLN A 18 7.49 23.97 -15.00
CA GLN A 18 6.23 23.65 -14.32
C GLN A 18 5.83 22.16 -14.38
N ALA A 19 6.63 21.30 -14.96
CA ALA A 19 6.25 19.94 -15.31
C ALA A 19 6.80 18.87 -14.35
N CYS A 20 6.91 19.14 -13.03
CA CYS A 20 7.33 18.08 -12.09
C CYS A 20 6.75 18.25 -10.68
N ALA A 21 5.43 18.31 -10.57
CA ALA A 21 4.83 17.92 -9.30
C ALA A 21 4.86 16.38 -9.26
N PRO A 22 5.46 15.77 -8.20
CA PRO A 22 5.53 14.31 -8.12
C PRO A 22 4.12 13.71 -8.14
N SER A 23 3.97 12.63 -8.89
CA SER A 23 2.72 11.87 -8.96
C SER A 23 2.31 11.31 -7.60
N MET A 24 1.07 10.83 -7.47
CA MET A 24 0.63 10.14 -6.25
C MET A 24 1.50 8.91 -5.97
N GLU A 25 1.89 8.18 -7.01
CA GLU A 25 2.74 7.00 -6.92
C GLU A 25 4.14 7.34 -6.42
N GLU A 26 4.76 8.40 -6.95
CA GLU A 26 6.07 8.85 -6.51
C GLU A 26 6.06 9.31 -5.04
N LYS A 27 5.02 10.03 -4.62
CA LYS A 27 4.84 10.45 -3.22
C LYS A 27 4.66 9.25 -2.29
N ALA A 28 3.86 8.28 -2.69
CA ALA A 28 3.66 7.05 -1.92
C ALA A 28 4.96 6.25 -1.80
N ALA A 29 5.68 6.06 -2.92
CA ALA A 29 6.97 5.38 -2.93
C ALA A 29 8.01 6.09 -2.06
N GLN A 30 8.07 7.43 -2.10
CA GLN A 30 8.96 8.20 -1.24
C GLN A 30 8.64 7.98 0.24
N ALA A 31 7.36 8.13 0.64
CA ALA A 31 6.94 7.93 2.03
C ALA A 31 7.25 6.51 2.54
N ILE A 32 7.04 5.50 1.70
CA ILE A 32 7.35 4.10 2.06
C ILE A 32 8.87 3.93 2.25
N ASN A 33 9.70 4.49 1.36
CA ASN A 33 11.15 4.41 1.49
C ASN A 33 11.66 5.14 2.75
N GLU A 34 11.06 6.25 3.13
CA GLU A 34 11.37 6.96 4.38
C GLU A 34 11.07 6.09 5.60
N VAL A 35 9.89 5.46 5.65
CA VAL A 35 9.51 4.51 6.71
C VAL A 35 10.45 3.30 6.74
N MET A 36 10.81 2.75 5.58
CA MET A 36 11.76 1.63 5.50
C MET A 36 13.13 2.00 6.08
N ALA A 37 13.60 3.20 5.79
CA ALA A 37 14.89 3.68 6.30
C ALA A 37 14.84 3.93 7.81
N GLU A 38 13.77 4.55 8.32
CA GLU A 38 13.60 4.87 9.74
C GLU A 38 13.51 3.61 10.60
N PHE A 39 12.70 2.62 10.18
CA PHE A 39 12.46 1.39 10.95
C PHE A 39 13.33 0.21 10.52
N GLN A 40 14.25 0.41 9.58
CA GLN A 40 15.13 -0.63 9.04
C GLN A 40 14.36 -1.86 8.51
N ASN A 41 13.20 -1.63 7.91
CA ASN A 41 12.37 -2.70 7.35
C ASN A 41 13.06 -3.35 6.15
N VAL A 42 13.05 -4.70 6.12
CA VAL A 42 13.65 -5.49 5.02
C VAL A 42 12.84 -5.37 3.73
N GLY A 43 11.52 -5.41 3.87
CA GLY A 43 10.60 -5.26 2.74
C GLY A 43 9.22 -4.83 3.20
N ILE A 44 8.53 -4.07 2.35
CA ILE A 44 7.15 -3.59 2.56
C ILE A 44 6.36 -3.83 1.27
N ALA A 45 5.19 -4.47 1.40
CA ALA A 45 4.16 -4.47 0.39
C ALA A 45 3.04 -3.52 0.84
N ALA A 46 2.64 -2.60 -0.02
CA ALA A 46 1.64 -1.60 0.28
C ALA A 46 0.55 -1.56 -0.80
N VAL A 47 -0.69 -1.55 -0.37
CA VAL A 47 -1.85 -1.43 -1.25
C VAL A 47 -2.79 -0.37 -0.69
N ALA A 48 -3.33 0.49 -1.57
CA ALA A 48 -4.40 1.40 -1.21
C ALA A 48 -5.63 1.14 -2.08
N VAL A 49 -6.79 1.09 -1.44
CA VAL A 49 -8.09 0.84 -2.09
C VAL A 49 -9.01 2.02 -1.83
N LYS A 50 -9.67 2.51 -2.87
CA LYS A 50 -10.71 3.54 -2.77
C LYS A 50 -11.88 3.18 -3.67
N ASP A 51 -13.09 3.26 -3.14
CA ASP A 51 -14.34 2.96 -3.86
C ASP A 51 -14.30 1.57 -4.54
N GLY A 52 -13.73 0.56 -3.85
CA GLY A 52 -13.60 -0.81 -4.34
C GLY A 52 -12.54 -1.01 -5.43
N LYS A 53 -11.73 0.01 -5.75
CA LYS A 53 -10.65 -0.05 -6.74
C LYS A 53 -9.29 0.10 -6.09
N ILE A 54 -8.33 -0.70 -6.53
CA ILE A 54 -6.93 -0.50 -6.15
C ILE A 54 -6.45 0.78 -6.85
N ILE A 55 -6.04 1.77 -6.06
CA ILE A 55 -5.49 3.05 -6.53
C ILE A 55 -3.97 3.12 -6.37
N TYR A 56 -3.39 2.20 -5.61
CA TYR A 56 -1.96 2.06 -5.43
C TYR A 56 -1.62 0.60 -5.09
N ASN A 57 -0.56 0.07 -5.68
CA ASN A 57 0.05 -1.20 -5.33
C ASN A 57 1.56 -1.10 -5.54
N GLY A 58 2.35 -1.50 -4.54
CA GLY A 58 3.80 -1.43 -4.65
C GLY A 58 4.50 -2.34 -3.64
N SER A 59 5.58 -2.95 -4.10
CA SER A 59 6.47 -3.80 -3.32
C SER A 59 7.86 -3.20 -3.27
N PHE A 60 8.46 -3.11 -2.07
CA PHE A 60 9.73 -2.44 -1.80
C PHE A 60 10.66 -3.35 -1.02
N GLY A 61 11.96 -3.24 -1.29
CA GLY A 61 13.00 -3.99 -0.57
C GLY A 61 13.04 -5.47 -0.95
N TYR A 62 13.23 -6.32 0.04
CA TYR A 62 13.54 -7.73 -0.16
C TYR A 62 12.55 -8.64 0.57
N LYS A 63 12.20 -9.78 -0.03
CA LYS A 63 11.51 -10.89 0.65
C LYS A 63 12.46 -11.77 1.48
N ASN A 64 13.74 -11.70 1.17
CA ASN A 64 14.79 -12.40 1.91
C ASN A 64 16.00 -11.47 2.07
N TYR A 65 16.39 -11.21 3.32
CA TYR A 65 17.47 -10.29 3.65
C TYR A 65 18.85 -10.84 3.25
N GLU A 66 19.07 -12.14 3.43
CA GLU A 66 20.38 -12.77 3.19
C GLU A 66 20.69 -12.85 1.69
N THR A 67 19.71 -13.30 0.91
CA THR A 67 19.88 -13.50 -0.55
C THR A 67 19.64 -12.23 -1.35
N LYS A 68 19.11 -11.16 -0.71
CA LYS A 68 18.68 -9.93 -1.37
C LYS A 68 17.67 -10.18 -2.50
N ALA A 69 16.90 -11.26 -2.40
CA ALA A 69 15.82 -11.53 -3.33
C ALA A 69 14.75 -10.44 -3.20
N PRO A 70 14.42 -9.71 -4.30
CA PRO A 70 13.48 -8.59 -4.23
C PRO A 70 12.08 -9.08 -3.89
N LEU A 71 11.35 -8.27 -3.11
CA LEU A 71 9.92 -8.49 -2.86
C LEU A 71 9.13 -8.18 -4.13
N GLN A 72 8.19 -9.06 -4.48
CA GLN A 72 7.30 -8.94 -5.64
C GLN A 72 5.84 -8.79 -5.19
N ASP A 73 4.98 -8.28 -6.06
CA ASP A 73 3.56 -8.04 -5.75
C ASP A 73 2.76 -9.34 -5.53
N ASP A 74 3.26 -10.47 -6.04
CA ASP A 74 2.66 -11.79 -5.91
C ASP A 74 3.28 -12.66 -4.78
N ASP A 75 4.24 -12.10 -4.04
CA ASP A 75 4.83 -12.81 -2.90
C ASP A 75 3.84 -12.93 -1.74
N VAL A 76 3.82 -14.11 -1.11
CA VAL A 76 2.98 -14.40 0.04
C VAL A 76 3.71 -14.04 1.34
N MET A 77 3.10 -13.16 2.12
CA MET A 77 3.63 -12.69 3.40
C MET A 77 2.79 -13.19 4.58
N ARG A 78 3.46 -13.43 5.72
CA ARG A 78 2.77 -13.73 6.97
C ARG A 78 2.15 -12.46 7.54
N ILE A 79 0.86 -12.51 7.85
CA ILE A 79 0.11 -11.40 8.45
C ILE A 79 -0.05 -11.51 9.97
N ALA A 80 0.55 -12.54 10.58
CA ALA A 80 0.56 -12.78 12.02
C ALA A 80 -0.84 -12.61 12.64
N SER A 81 -0.96 -11.80 13.70
CA SER A 81 -2.23 -11.60 14.44
C SER A 81 -3.34 -10.91 13.65
N ILE A 82 -3.07 -10.31 12.50
CA ILE A 82 -4.12 -9.81 11.61
C ILE A 82 -5.07 -10.95 11.19
N SER A 83 -4.57 -12.20 11.15
CA SER A 83 -5.41 -13.40 10.91
C SER A 83 -6.60 -13.52 11.86
N LYS A 84 -6.49 -12.98 13.09
CA LYS A 84 -7.60 -12.98 14.07
C LYS A 84 -8.82 -12.18 13.57
N SER A 85 -8.59 -11.10 12.82
CA SER A 85 -9.67 -10.32 12.23
C SER A 85 -10.47 -11.11 11.20
N PHE A 86 -9.79 -11.97 10.42
CA PHE A 86 -10.47 -12.86 9.48
C PHE A 86 -11.30 -13.90 10.20
N THR A 87 -10.77 -14.50 11.28
CA THR A 87 -11.52 -15.46 12.11
C THR A 87 -12.75 -14.80 12.73
N ALA A 88 -12.57 -13.62 13.34
CA ALA A 88 -13.70 -12.88 13.94
C ALA A 88 -14.77 -12.54 12.89
N THR A 89 -14.37 -12.05 11.71
CA THR A 89 -15.31 -11.75 10.63
C THR A 89 -16.08 -12.99 10.19
N SER A 90 -15.41 -14.15 10.09
CA SER A 90 -16.06 -15.41 9.70
C SER A 90 -17.08 -15.85 10.74
N LEU A 91 -16.78 -15.71 12.03
CA LEU A 91 -17.72 -16.01 13.13
C LEU A 91 -18.92 -15.06 13.09
N LEU A 92 -18.71 -13.76 12.89
CA LEU A 92 -19.79 -12.79 12.79
C LEU A 92 -20.72 -13.07 11.61
N GLN A 93 -20.21 -13.62 10.49
CA GLN A 93 -21.06 -14.08 9.38
C GLN A 93 -21.97 -15.26 9.77
N LEU A 94 -21.55 -16.11 10.70
CA LEU A 94 -22.40 -17.18 11.24
C LEU A 94 -23.47 -16.61 12.18
N VAL A 95 -23.13 -15.59 12.97
CA VAL A 95 -24.09 -14.85 13.79
C VAL A 95 -25.16 -14.20 12.93
N ASP A 96 -24.76 -13.48 11.86
CA ASP A 96 -25.70 -12.84 10.92
C ASP A 96 -26.68 -13.83 10.27
N LYS A 97 -26.23 -15.08 10.06
CA LYS A 97 -27.05 -16.18 9.54
C LYS A 97 -27.91 -16.87 10.61
N GLY A 98 -27.79 -16.47 11.88
CA GLY A 98 -28.49 -17.08 13.00
C GLY A 98 -28.05 -18.51 13.32
N ILE A 99 -26.85 -18.92 12.89
CA ILE A 99 -26.30 -20.26 13.13
C ILE A 99 -25.71 -20.36 14.54
N ILE A 100 -25.09 -19.28 15.03
CA ILE A 100 -24.54 -19.15 16.38
C ILE A 100 -24.94 -17.79 16.95
N SER A 101 -24.87 -17.65 18.30
CA SER A 101 -25.01 -16.40 19.00
C SER A 101 -23.66 -15.94 19.57
N LEU A 102 -23.49 -14.64 19.82
CA LEU A 102 -22.32 -14.13 20.53
C LEU A 102 -22.31 -14.55 22.01
N ASP A 103 -23.44 -14.93 22.53
CA ASP A 103 -23.62 -15.38 23.94
C ASP A 103 -23.55 -16.92 24.09
N ASP A 104 -23.34 -17.66 23.01
CA ASP A 104 -23.17 -19.11 23.04
C ASP A 104 -21.88 -19.49 23.76
N ASP A 105 -21.91 -20.54 24.57
CA ASP A 105 -20.70 -21.09 25.16
C ASP A 105 -19.88 -21.81 24.12
N VAL A 106 -18.60 -21.46 24.06
CA VAL A 106 -17.66 -22.04 23.05
C VAL A 106 -17.54 -23.56 23.25
N SER A 107 -17.63 -24.07 24.52
CA SER A 107 -17.56 -25.49 24.78
C SER A 107 -18.71 -26.27 24.16
N ASP A 108 -19.88 -25.67 23.99
CA ASP A 108 -21.04 -26.28 23.34
C ASP A 108 -20.87 -26.38 21.82
N LEU A 109 -20.00 -25.51 21.26
CA LEU A 109 -19.75 -25.43 19.81
C LEU A 109 -18.63 -26.36 19.32
N ILE A 110 -17.62 -26.57 20.15
CA ILE A 110 -16.40 -27.31 19.73
C ILE A 110 -16.16 -28.63 20.49
N GLY A 111 -16.95 -28.93 21.54
CA GLY A 111 -16.90 -30.19 22.31
C GLY A 111 -15.86 -30.16 23.43
#